data_e730d4ac25cb52cfebd4ab813254b01a
#
_entry.id   e730d4ac25cb52cfebd4ab813254b01a
#
_cell.length_a   1.000
_cell.length_b   1.000
_cell.length_c   1.000
_cell.angle_alpha   90.00
_cell.angle_beta   90.00
_cell.angle_gamma   90.00
#
_symmetry.space_group_name_H-M   'P 1'
#
loop_
_entity.id
_entity.type
_entity.pdbx_description
1 polymer ?
#
loop_
_entity_poly.entity_id
_entity_poly.type
_entity_poly.pdbx_seq_one_letter_code
_entity_poly.pdbx_strand_id
1 'polypeptide(L)'
;MNSRKQADRDLVYAEQREQVASFVFDQRVARVFSDMINRSVPGYASIIGMIGLLAARHASSGSNLYDLGCSLGVASAAMRAALPIQDCHILAVDNAPAMIERAAANLQTEPGVPVQLVCANVQDVLIRNASVVVLNFTLQFVARNERLQLLRQIHHGMLDGGALILSEKIAGADAREDAL
;
A
#
# COMPACT_ATOMS: atom_id res chain seq x y z
N MET A 1 -15.47 30.56 -16.31
CA MET A 1 -15.58 30.37 -14.87
C MET A 1 -14.76 29.11 -14.50
N ASN A 2 -13.55 29.34 -14.05
CA ASN A 2 -12.60 28.27 -13.76
C ASN A 2 -12.74 27.90 -12.27
N SER A 3 -13.54 26.87 -11.97
CA SER A 3 -13.65 26.33 -10.62
C SER A 3 -12.42 25.43 -10.38
N ARG A 4 -11.34 25.99 -9.85
CA ARG A 4 -10.23 25.23 -9.30
C ARG A 4 -10.78 24.41 -8.14
N LYS A 5 -10.84 23.07 -8.29
CA LYS A 5 -11.02 22.16 -7.17
C LYS A 5 -9.90 22.46 -6.18
N GLN A 6 -10.24 23.07 -5.05
CA GLN A 6 -9.35 23.26 -3.92
C GLN A 6 -9.06 21.87 -3.39
N ALA A 7 -7.81 21.41 -3.48
CA ALA A 7 -7.39 20.15 -2.90
C ALA A 7 -7.59 20.23 -1.38
N ASP A 8 -8.26 19.24 -0.81
CA ASP A 8 -8.43 19.11 0.64
C ASP A 8 -7.04 19.04 1.27
N ARG A 9 -6.69 20.04 2.08
CA ARG A 9 -5.39 20.15 2.72
C ARG A 9 -5.41 19.38 4.03
N ASP A 10 -4.32 18.64 4.31
CA ASP A 10 -4.14 17.91 5.55
C ASP A 10 -4.03 18.89 6.75
N LEU A 11 -5.04 18.86 7.62
CA LEU A 11 -5.10 19.58 8.90
C LEU A 11 -5.29 18.62 10.08
N VAL A 12 -5.15 17.31 9.88
CA VAL A 12 -5.44 16.28 10.89
C VAL A 12 -4.60 16.46 12.14
N TYR A 13 -3.38 17.01 12.03
CA TYR A 13 -2.49 17.29 13.14
C TYR A 13 -2.51 18.75 13.62
N ALA A 14 -3.33 19.61 13.01
CA ALA A 14 -3.45 21.01 13.43
C ALA A 14 -4.31 21.20 14.71
N GLU A 15 -5.11 20.19 15.07
CA GLU A 15 -5.88 20.18 16.31
C GLU A 15 -5.05 19.53 17.42
N GLN A 16 -4.78 20.26 18.53
CA GLN A 16 -4.16 19.71 19.73
C GLN A 16 -5.07 18.65 20.33
N ARG A 17 -4.65 17.37 20.28
CA ARG A 17 -5.31 16.27 20.99
C ARG A 17 -4.56 15.95 22.27
N GLU A 18 -5.24 15.95 23.39
CA GLU A 18 -4.68 15.69 24.74
C GLU A 18 -4.24 14.22 24.95
N GLN A 19 -4.48 13.31 24.00
CA GLN A 19 -4.00 11.92 24.03
C GLN A 19 -3.55 11.48 22.63
N VAL A 20 -2.36 10.91 22.54
CA VAL A 20 -1.88 10.21 21.33
C VAL A 20 -2.67 8.89 21.21
N ALA A 21 -3.87 8.98 20.64
CA ALA A 21 -4.62 7.79 20.23
C ALA A 21 -3.86 7.08 19.12
N SER A 22 -3.93 5.75 19.08
CA SER A 22 -3.45 4.96 17.94
C SER A 22 -4.00 5.56 16.65
N PHE A 23 -3.15 5.75 15.63
CA PHE A 23 -3.55 6.34 14.36
C PHE A 23 -4.65 5.48 13.72
N VAL A 24 -5.84 6.07 13.51
CA VAL A 24 -7.00 5.38 12.94
C VAL A 24 -7.22 5.87 11.51
N PHE A 25 -7.22 4.95 10.56
CA PHE A 25 -7.48 5.21 9.14
C PHE A 25 -9.00 5.35 8.89
N ASP A 26 -9.58 6.43 9.42
CA ASP A 26 -11.00 6.76 9.25
C ASP A 26 -11.28 7.54 7.94
N GLN A 27 -12.56 7.91 7.70
CA GLN A 27 -12.93 8.68 6.52
C GLN A 27 -12.28 10.07 6.43
N ARG A 28 -11.94 10.70 7.57
CA ARG A 28 -11.25 12.02 7.59
C ARG A 28 -9.83 11.85 7.09
N VAL A 29 -9.10 10.85 7.62
CA VAL A 29 -7.75 10.51 7.16
C VAL A 29 -7.76 10.11 5.69
N ALA A 30 -8.68 9.25 5.27
CA ALA A 30 -8.78 8.81 3.89
C ALA A 30 -8.98 9.98 2.88
N ARG A 31 -9.60 11.10 3.30
CA ARG A 31 -9.77 12.29 2.44
C ARG A 31 -8.48 13.02 2.15
N VAL A 32 -7.61 13.14 3.14
CA VAL A 32 -6.37 13.92 3.07
C VAL A 32 -5.12 13.05 2.92
N PHE A 33 -5.29 11.72 2.90
CA PHE A 33 -4.18 10.76 2.92
C PHE A 33 -3.17 10.99 1.80
N SER A 34 -3.65 11.31 0.59
CA SER A 34 -2.77 11.57 -0.56
C SER A 34 -1.87 12.79 -0.33
N ASP A 35 -2.40 13.89 0.25
CA ASP A 35 -1.60 15.07 0.60
C ASP A 35 -0.65 14.75 1.75
N MET A 36 -1.14 14.07 2.78
CA MET A 36 -0.36 13.66 3.94
C MET A 36 0.84 12.80 3.57
N ILE A 37 0.64 11.73 2.79
CA ILE A 37 1.72 10.79 2.45
C ILE A 37 2.78 11.44 1.56
N ASN A 38 2.38 12.27 0.60
CA ASN A 38 3.31 12.99 -0.27
C ASN A 38 4.17 14.01 0.49
N ARG A 39 3.67 14.57 1.60
CA ARG A 39 4.41 15.50 2.45
C ARG A 39 5.27 14.79 3.49
N SER A 40 4.85 13.60 3.94
CA SER A 40 5.51 12.85 5.04
C SER A 40 6.57 11.86 4.54
N VAL A 41 6.52 11.48 3.27
CA VAL A 41 7.45 10.50 2.69
C VAL A 41 8.16 11.10 1.48
N PRO A 42 9.41 11.59 1.64
CA PRO A 42 10.21 12.06 0.52
C PRO A 42 10.35 10.98 -0.55
N GLY A 43 10.10 11.35 -1.81
CA GLY A 43 10.23 10.42 -2.93
C GLY A 43 9.11 9.38 -3.05
N TYR A 44 7.96 9.56 -2.37
CA TYR A 44 6.84 8.61 -2.44
C TYR A 44 6.43 8.25 -3.87
N ALA A 45 6.35 9.23 -4.78
CA ALA A 45 6.02 8.99 -6.18
C ALA A 45 7.05 8.08 -6.87
N SER A 46 8.34 8.21 -6.53
CA SER A 46 9.40 7.35 -7.06
C SER A 46 9.27 5.93 -6.55
N ILE A 47 8.92 5.76 -5.26
CA ILE A 47 8.66 4.44 -4.66
C ILE A 47 7.50 3.75 -5.40
N ILE A 48 6.40 4.45 -5.63
CA ILE A 48 5.25 3.92 -6.38
C ILE A 48 5.64 3.53 -7.80
N GLY A 49 6.40 4.37 -8.51
CA GLY A 49 6.92 4.05 -9.84
C GLY A 49 7.81 2.80 -9.85
N MET A 50 8.68 2.64 -8.85
CA MET A 50 9.54 1.46 -8.68
C MET A 50 8.73 0.20 -8.38
N ILE A 51 7.66 0.29 -7.56
CA ILE A 51 6.73 -0.83 -7.32
C ILE A 51 6.15 -1.32 -8.65
N GLY A 52 5.63 -0.42 -9.49
CA GLY A 52 5.11 -0.78 -10.80
C GLY A 52 6.15 -1.46 -11.69
N LEU A 53 7.35 -0.91 -11.77
CA LEU A 53 8.45 -1.45 -12.57
C LEU A 53 8.88 -2.85 -12.12
N LEU A 54 9.05 -3.05 -10.80
CA LEU A 54 9.43 -4.34 -10.23
C LEU A 54 8.31 -5.36 -10.39
N ALA A 55 7.05 -4.96 -10.21
CA ALA A 55 5.91 -5.82 -10.46
C ALA A 55 5.90 -6.31 -11.92
N ALA A 56 6.07 -5.41 -12.88
CA ALA A 56 6.15 -5.77 -14.30
C ALA A 56 7.27 -6.77 -14.62
N ARG A 57 8.39 -6.68 -13.91
CA ARG A 57 9.55 -7.56 -14.08
C ARG A 57 9.34 -8.96 -13.51
N HIS A 58 8.62 -9.09 -12.40
CA HIS A 58 8.48 -10.35 -11.65
C HIS A 58 7.12 -11.00 -11.79
N ALA A 59 6.12 -10.30 -12.34
CA ALA A 59 4.81 -10.89 -12.58
C ALA A 59 4.89 -12.08 -13.53
N SER A 60 4.16 -13.13 -13.20
CA SER A 60 4.07 -14.35 -14.00
C SER A 60 2.64 -14.57 -14.49
N SER A 61 2.50 -15.17 -15.66
CA SER A 61 1.22 -15.58 -16.24
C SER A 61 0.45 -16.51 -15.29
N GLY A 62 -0.85 -16.28 -15.13
CA GLY A 62 -1.72 -17.05 -14.24
C GLY A 62 -1.47 -16.85 -12.74
N SER A 63 -0.64 -15.88 -12.34
CA SER A 63 -0.29 -15.65 -10.94
C SER A 63 -1.12 -14.56 -10.27
N ASN A 64 -0.92 -14.44 -8.96
CA ASN A 64 -1.47 -13.37 -8.13
C ASN A 64 -0.37 -12.37 -7.76
N LEU A 65 -0.76 -11.09 -7.73
CA LEU A 65 0.02 -10.01 -7.14
C LEU A 65 -0.73 -9.50 -5.90
N TYR A 66 -0.04 -9.28 -4.81
CA TYR A 66 -0.64 -8.81 -3.56
C TYR A 66 -0.14 -7.42 -3.21
N ASP A 67 -1.08 -6.52 -2.89
CA ASP A 67 -0.81 -5.20 -2.31
C ASP A 67 -1.35 -5.22 -0.86
N LEU A 68 -0.47 -5.52 0.08
CA LEU A 68 -0.81 -5.71 1.49
C LEU A 68 -0.68 -4.39 2.25
N GLY A 69 -1.81 -3.82 2.64
CA GLY A 69 -1.95 -2.45 3.14
C GLY A 69 -2.09 -1.46 1.99
N CYS A 70 -3.02 -1.75 1.08
CA CYS A 70 -3.16 -1.02 -0.19
C CYS A 70 -3.63 0.44 -0.03
N SER A 71 -4.19 0.81 1.13
CA SER A 71 -4.69 2.16 1.39
C SER A 71 -5.62 2.65 0.27
N LEU A 72 -5.28 3.74 -0.42
CA LEU A 72 -6.06 4.28 -1.55
C LEU A 72 -5.84 3.54 -2.88
N GLY A 73 -5.12 2.42 -2.90
CA GLY A 73 -4.87 1.59 -4.09
C GLY A 73 -3.83 2.15 -5.06
N VAL A 74 -2.98 3.07 -4.62
CA VAL A 74 -2.01 3.74 -5.51
C VAL A 74 -0.94 2.76 -6.02
N ALA A 75 -0.43 1.86 -5.15
CA ALA A 75 0.52 0.82 -5.56
C ALA A 75 -0.15 -0.21 -6.49
N SER A 76 -1.38 -0.62 -6.18
CA SER A 76 -2.18 -1.48 -7.06
C SER A 76 -2.39 -0.87 -8.45
N ALA A 77 -2.71 0.43 -8.54
CA ALA A 77 -2.84 1.14 -9.81
C ALA A 77 -1.52 1.18 -10.59
N ALA A 78 -0.41 1.45 -9.91
CA ALA A 78 0.92 1.46 -10.52
C ALA A 78 1.33 0.07 -11.05
N MET A 79 1.08 -1.00 -10.28
CA MET A 79 1.30 -2.36 -10.73
C MET A 79 0.46 -2.65 -11.98
N ARG A 80 -0.87 -2.41 -11.92
CA ARG A 80 -1.78 -2.65 -13.04
C ARG A 80 -1.36 -1.92 -14.31
N ALA A 81 -0.98 -0.65 -14.20
CA ALA A 81 -0.55 0.17 -15.35
C ALA A 81 0.76 -0.32 -15.98
N ALA A 82 1.65 -0.93 -15.19
CA ALA A 82 2.96 -1.38 -15.65
C ALA A 82 2.99 -2.82 -16.18
N LEU A 83 1.98 -3.64 -15.84
CA LEU A 83 1.97 -5.07 -16.19
C LEU A 83 1.90 -5.30 -17.70
N PRO A 84 2.84 -6.07 -18.26
CA PRO A 84 2.84 -6.44 -19.68
C PRO A 84 1.90 -7.61 -20.00
N ILE A 85 1.38 -8.29 -18.97
CA ILE A 85 0.53 -9.48 -19.06
C ILE A 85 -0.87 -9.16 -18.57
N GLN A 86 -1.88 -9.90 -19.04
CA GLN A 86 -3.29 -9.64 -18.73
C GLN A 86 -4.00 -10.79 -18.00
N ASP A 87 -3.33 -11.91 -17.80
CA ASP A 87 -3.88 -13.13 -17.21
C ASP A 87 -3.44 -13.35 -15.75
N CYS A 88 -3.10 -12.29 -15.05
CA CYS A 88 -2.84 -12.28 -13.61
C CYS A 88 -3.89 -11.46 -12.86
N HIS A 89 -3.89 -11.54 -11.53
CA HIS A 89 -4.84 -10.83 -10.67
C HIS A 89 -4.10 -10.05 -9.59
N ILE A 90 -4.58 -8.85 -9.27
CA ILE A 90 -4.09 -8.07 -8.13
C ILE A 90 -5.09 -8.21 -6.98
N LEU A 91 -4.60 -8.64 -5.81
CA LEU A 91 -5.36 -8.64 -4.56
C LEU A 91 -4.87 -7.47 -3.70
N ALA A 92 -5.71 -6.45 -3.56
CA ALA A 92 -5.42 -5.25 -2.80
C ALA A 92 -6.14 -5.33 -1.44
N VAL A 93 -5.37 -5.40 -0.36
CA VAL A 93 -5.83 -5.69 0.99
C VAL A 93 -5.60 -4.49 1.89
N ASP A 94 -6.64 -4.09 2.63
CA ASP A 94 -6.53 -3.10 3.72
C ASP A 94 -7.58 -3.40 4.78
N ASN A 95 -7.28 -3.16 6.06
CA ASN A 95 -8.23 -3.42 7.12
C ASN A 95 -9.17 -2.24 7.44
N ALA A 96 -8.95 -1.08 6.80
CA ALA A 96 -9.77 0.10 6.97
C ALA A 96 -10.87 0.18 5.90
N PRO A 97 -12.16 0.03 6.23
CA PRO A 97 -13.25 0.10 5.24
C PRO A 97 -13.26 1.41 4.45
N ALA A 98 -12.91 2.54 5.09
CA ALA A 98 -12.84 3.85 4.44
C ALA A 98 -11.73 3.91 3.36
N MET A 99 -10.61 3.19 3.55
CA MET A 99 -9.56 3.09 2.54
C MET A 99 -10.00 2.21 1.38
N ILE A 100 -10.63 1.07 1.65
CA ILE A 100 -11.18 0.16 0.62
C ILE A 100 -12.22 0.87 -0.24
N GLU A 101 -13.14 1.63 0.36
CA GLU A 101 -14.15 2.40 -0.38
C GLU A 101 -13.49 3.39 -1.36
N ARG A 102 -12.46 4.10 -0.92
CA ARG A 102 -11.72 5.04 -1.78
C ARG A 102 -10.84 4.35 -2.81
N ALA A 103 -10.20 3.25 -2.45
CA ALA A 103 -9.45 2.43 -3.40
C ALA A 103 -10.36 1.93 -4.53
N ALA A 104 -11.60 1.49 -4.20
CA ALA A 104 -12.59 1.11 -5.19
C ALA A 104 -12.87 2.25 -6.19
N ALA A 105 -13.12 3.47 -5.68
CA ALA A 105 -13.37 4.62 -6.54
C ALA A 105 -12.15 4.98 -7.43
N ASN A 106 -10.95 4.90 -6.88
CA ASN A 106 -9.72 5.21 -7.62
C ASN A 106 -9.39 4.16 -8.70
N LEU A 107 -9.73 2.90 -8.46
CA LEU A 107 -9.38 1.79 -9.35
C LEU A 107 -10.44 1.46 -10.40
N GLN A 108 -11.66 2.01 -10.29
CA GLN A 108 -12.76 1.71 -11.21
C GLN A 108 -12.52 2.15 -12.66
N THR A 109 -11.78 3.23 -12.87
CA THR A 109 -11.67 3.90 -14.17
C THR A 109 -10.50 3.42 -15.02
N GLU A 110 -9.61 2.60 -14.48
CA GLU A 110 -8.38 2.21 -15.14
C GLU A 110 -8.50 0.84 -15.82
N PRO A 111 -8.15 0.71 -17.10
CA PRO A 111 -8.12 -0.58 -17.78
C PRO A 111 -6.95 -1.45 -17.28
N GLY A 112 -7.02 -2.75 -17.55
CA GLY A 112 -5.94 -3.70 -17.25
C GLY A 112 -6.42 -4.91 -16.46
N VAL A 113 -5.50 -5.58 -15.79
CA VAL A 113 -5.79 -6.81 -15.02
C VAL A 113 -6.79 -6.53 -13.88
N PRO A 114 -7.61 -7.54 -13.51
CA PRO A 114 -8.57 -7.40 -12.42
C PRO A 114 -7.86 -7.04 -11.10
N VAL A 115 -8.45 -6.09 -10.36
CA VAL A 115 -8.05 -5.78 -8.98
C VAL A 115 -9.20 -6.16 -8.06
N GLN A 116 -8.95 -7.13 -7.18
CA GLN A 116 -9.87 -7.53 -6.12
C GLN A 116 -9.51 -6.80 -4.83
N LEU A 117 -10.45 -6.02 -4.31
CA LEU A 117 -10.32 -5.36 -3.01
C LEU A 117 -10.79 -6.29 -1.90
N VAL A 118 -10.00 -6.39 -0.84
CA VAL A 118 -10.27 -7.24 0.32
C VAL A 118 -10.13 -6.40 1.59
N CYS A 119 -11.22 -6.27 2.35
CA CYS A 119 -11.20 -5.61 3.66
C CYS A 119 -10.85 -6.64 4.75
N ALA A 120 -9.56 -6.75 5.09
CA ALA A 120 -9.04 -7.70 6.07
C ALA A 120 -7.69 -7.25 6.64
N ASN A 121 -7.29 -7.78 7.79
CA ASN A 121 -5.90 -7.64 8.23
C ASN A 121 -4.98 -8.43 7.31
N VAL A 122 -3.79 -7.90 7.05
CA VAL A 122 -2.81 -8.54 6.16
C VAL A 122 -2.35 -9.91 6.68
N GLN A 123 -2.39 -10.13 8.00
CA GLN A 123 -2.06 -11.41 8.65
C GLN A 123 -3.10 -12.51 8.38
N ASP A 124 -4.36 -12.11 8.11
CA ASP A 124 -5.49 -13.04 7.93
C ASP A 124 -5.66 -13.46 6.47
N VAL A 125 -4.89 -12.87 5.55
CA VAL A 125 -4.96 -13.17 4.12
C VAL A 125 -4.06 -14.34 3.76
N LEU A 126 -4.66 -15.36 3.15
CA LEU A 126 -3.90 -16.50 2.66
C LEU A 126 -3.21 -16.15 1.34
N ILE A 127 -1.88 -16.06 1.38
CA ILE A 127 -1.06 -15.82 0.21
C ILE A 127 -0.87 -17.13 -0.56
N ARG A 128 -1.18 -17.13 -1.86
CA ARG A 128 -1.04 -18.29 -2.76
C ARG A 128 -0.69 -17.85 -4.16
N ASN A 129 0.13 -18.64 -4.83
CA ASN A 129 0.48 -18.43 -6.24
C ASN A 129 0.97 -16.99 -6.49
N ALA A 130 1.73 -16.43 -5.56
CA ALA A 130 2.13 -15.03 -5.60
C ALA A 130 3.43 -14.86 -6.39
N SER A 131 3.39 -14.13 -7.50
CA SER A 131 4.60 -13.70 -8.19
C SER A 131 5.15 -12.40 -7.63
N VAL A 132 4.28 -11.55 -7.06
CA VAL A 132 4.68 -10.28 -6.44
C VAL A 132 3.88 -10.07 -5.15
N VAL A 133 4.56 -9.65 -4.09
CA VAL A 133 3.91 -9.17 -2.87
C VAL A 133 4.51 -7.82 -2.51
N VAL A 134 3.65 -6.84 -2.25
CA VAL A 134 4.04 -5.47 -1.86
C VAL A 134 3.63 -5.23 -0.42
N LEU A 135 4.56 -4.71 0.38
CA LEU A 135 4.33 -4.11 1.71
C LEU A 135 4.90 -2.68 1.66
N ASN A 136 4.07 -1.71 1.31
CA ASN A 136 4.50 -0.32 1.16
C ASN A 136 4.12 0.50 2.40
N PHE A 137 5.05 0.67 3.32
CA PHE A 137 4.86 1.30 4.64
C PHE A 137 3.80 0.61 5.51
N THR A 138 3.65 -0.70 5.37
CA THR A 138 2.62 -1.50 6.04
C THR A 138 3.16 -2.24 7.26
N LEU A 139 4.36 -2.83 7.14
CA LEU A 139 4.91 -3.71 8.17
C LEU A 139 5.09 -2.99 9.52
N GLN A 140 5.28 -1.67 9.52
CA GLN A 140 5.36 -0.85 10.74
C GLN A 140 4.09 -0.93 11.60
N PHE A 141 2.91 -1.18 11.00
CA PHE A 141 1.62 -1.31 11.69
C PHE A 141 1.33 -2.75 12.17
N VAL A 142 2.13 -3.71 11.74
CA VAL A 142 2.04 -5.09 12.22
C VAL A 142 2.82 -5.23 13.54
N ALA A 143 2.23 -5.86 14.54
CA ALA A 143 2.87 -6.11 15.83
C ALA A 143 4.22 -6.82 15.64
N ARG A 144 5.25 -6.40 16.37
CA ARG A 144 6.63 -6.89 16.16
C ARG A 144 6.76 -8.41 16.24
N ASN A 145 6.02 -9.02 17.17
CA ASN A 145 5.98 -10.48 17.35
C ASN A 145 5.29 -11.23 16.20
N GLU A 146 4.48 -10.56 15.39
CA GLU A 146 3.75 -11.16 14.27
C GLU A 146 4.46 -10.98 12.92
N ARG A 147 5.39 -10.02 12.81
CA ARG A 147 6.07 -9.68 11.53
C ARG A 147 6.77 -10.87 10.90
N LEU A 148 7.50 -11.66 11.70
CA LEU A 148 8.20 -12.83 11.19
C LEU A 148 7.23 -13.90 10.67
N GLN A 149 6.09 -14.07 11.33
CA GLN A 149 5.06 -15.01 10.89
C GLN A 149 4.45 -14.55 9.56
N LEU A 150 4.11 -13.26 9.42
CA LEU A 150 3.63 -12.69 8.17
C LEU A 150 4.63 -12.89 7.02
N LEU A 151 5.91 -12.59 7.25
CA LEU A 151 6.95 -12.79 6.23
C LEU A 151 7.10 -14.26 5.84
N ARG A 152 6.96 -15.19 6.78
CA ARG A 152 6.94 -16.63 6.48
C ARG A 152 5.72 -17.04 5.66
N GLN A 153 4.53 -16.51 5.96
CA GLN A 153 3.32 -16.76 5.18
C GLN A 153 3.49 -16.26 3.74
N ILE A 154 4.03 -15.06 3.57
CA ILE A 154 4.34 -14.50 2.25
C ILE A 154 5.32 -15.43 1.51
N HIS A 155 6.44 -15.77 2.11
CA HIS A 155 7.46 -16.64 1.50
C HIS A 155 6.88 -17.99 1.05
N HIS A 156 6.06 -18.63 1.89
CA HIS A 156 5.44 -19.92 1.55
C HIS A 156 4.38 -19.82 0.43
N GLY A 157 3.76 -18.65 0.27
CA GLY A 157 2.75 -18.42 -0.76
C GLY A 157 3.30 -17.92 -2.09
N MET A 158 4.60 -17.57 -2.12
CA MET A 158 5.26 -17.07 -3.33
C MET A 158 5.66 -18.20 -4.28
N LEU A 159 5.65 -17.88 -5.55
CA LEU A 159 6.25 -18.70 -6.61
C LEU A 159 7.77 -18.57 -6.60
N ASP A 160 8.46 -19.58 -7.12
CA ASP A 160 9.90 -19.51 -7.40
C ASP A 160 10.20 -18.34 -8.34
N GLY A 161 11.17 -17.52 -7.98
CA GLY A 161 11.51 -16.29 -8.72
C GLY A 161 10.58 -15.10 -8.48
N GLY A 162 9.56 -15.24 -7.62
CA GLY A 162 8.71 -14.15 -7.18
C GLY A 162 9.44 -13.11 -6.35
N ALA A 163 8.88 -11.90 -6.22
CA ALA A 163 9.48 -10.79 -5.52
C ALA A 163 8.59 -10.26 -4.37
N LEU A 164 9.20 -10.11 -3.18
CA LEU A 164 8.65 -9.27 -2.12
C LEU A 164 9.24 -7.87 -2.23
N ILE A 165 8.39 -6.87 -2.41
CA ILE A 165 8.74 -5.45 -2.48
C ILE A 165 8.37 -4.82 -1.14
N LEU A 166 9.37 -4.37 -0.39
CA LEU A 166 9.19 -3.81 0.94
C LEU A 166 9.73 -2.38 0.99
N SER A 167 8.89 -1.43 1.39
CA SER A 167 9.28 -0.06 1.71
C SER A 167 8.89 0.23 3.15
N GLU A 168 9.85 0.72 3.96
CA GLU A 168 9.58 1.00 5.37
C GLU A 168 10.38 2.20 5.86
N LYS A 169 9.86 2.84 6.89
CA LYS A 169 10.59 3.82 7.68
C LYS A 169 11.46 3.09 8.68
N ILE A 170 12.76 3.34 8.66
CA ILE A 170 13.71 2.80 9.62
C ILE A 170 14.00 3.83 10.71
N ALA A 171 14.27 3.37 11.93
CA ALA A 171 14.83 4.21 12.98
C ALA A 171 16.33 4.41 12.71
N GLY A 172 16.84 5.59 13.04
CA GLY A 172 18.27 5.85 13.04
C GLY A 172 19.01 4.98 14.07
N ALA A 173 20.30 4.78 13.88
CA ALA A 173 21.14 4.07 14.85
C ALA A 173 21.36 4.89 16.14
N ASP A 174 21.18 6.21 16.06
CA ASP A 174 21.28 7.13 17.21
C ASP A 174 20.34 8.35 17.06
N ALA A 175 20.26 9.17 18.10
CA ALA A 175 19.39 10.34 18.14
C ALA A 175 19.73 11.43 17.08
N ARG A 176 20.91 11.39 16.46
CA ARG A 176 21.28 12.33 15.39
C ARG A 176 20.72 11.89 14.06
N GLU A 177 20.72 10.59 13.80
CA GLU A 177 20.12 10.00 12.58
C GLU A 177 18.59 10.06 12.64
N ASP A 178 17.98 9.94 13.84
CA ASP A 178 16.53 10.10 14.01
C ASP A 178 16.04 11.56 13.81
N ALA A 179 16.94 12.55 13.87
CA ALA A 179 16.60 13.96 13.71
C ALA A 179 16.65 14.46 12.25
N LEU A 180 17.09 13.62 11.31
CA LEU A 180 17.14 13.92 9.87
C LEU A 180 15.86 13.47 9.18
#